data_fd005a4ede712f17b8b83406319f1984
#
_entry.id   fd005a4ede712f17b8b83406319f1984
#
_cell.length_a   1.000
_cell.length_b   1.000
_cell.length_c   1.000
_cell.angle_alpha   90.00
_cell.angle_beta   90.00
_cell.angle_gamma   90.00
#
_symmetry.space_group_name_H-M   'P 1'
#
loop_
_entity.id
_entity.type
_entity.pdbx_description
1 polymer ?
#
loop_
_entity_poly.entity_id
_entity_poly.type
_entity_poly.pdbx_seq_one_letter_code
_entity_poly.pdbx_strand_id
1 'polypeptide(L)'
;MIMHVAEAGERRGRVVLHLTSGHPNAIAIEAAVRIAQAFNSEIESLFVEDLQLYDLASYPFAREISLSARTRALSRDDVEKEMRLCGQSLQRRVETLARAADVPLRAKVVRDDPVQALAKACAEDGPWNVVALADALPPGQGARLSELFNTVAGTTGLMLVGPMARRTRGSIIAVVETPEHLQPMLRAGERMARVLGGEVVLIMLSDSQSSDEWLDGQVRLALGEQSRMRLLHYRTDQSAPAALAEVIRRLNGGFVIGHFGGLLVPADGDLRDLFTALECPLFLMR
;
A
#
# COMPACT_ATOMS: atom_id res chain seq x y z
N MET A 1 -2.83 21.07 -24.76
CA MET A 1 -2.05 20.04 -25.45
C MET A 1 -2.91 18.78 -25.52
N ILE A 2 -3.43 18.46 -26.70
CA ILE A 2 -4.42 17.42 -26.97
C ILE A 2 -3.68 16.08 -26.85
N MET A 3 -4.07 15.27 -25.86
CA MET A 3 -3.57 13.88 -25.77
C MET A 3 -4.12 13.09 -26.96
N HIS A 4 -3.24 12.69 -27.86
CA HIS A 4 -3.54 11.69 -28.87
C HIS A 4 -3.97 10.40 -28.19
N VAL A 5 -5.19 9.96 -28.45
CA VAL A 5 -5.65 8.61 -28.19
C VAL A 5 -4.94 7.71 -29.20
N ALA A 6 -3.93 6.98 -28.74
CA ALA A 6 -3.31 5.93 -29.54
C ALA A 6 -4.18 4.67 -29.38
N GLU A 7 -4.92 4.33 -30.41
CA GLU A 7 -5.41 2.97 -30.67
C GLU A 7 -4.18 2.07 -30.88
N ALA A 8 -3.90 1.20 -29.95
CA ALA A 8 -3.23 -0.10 -30.08
C ALA A 8 -2.88 -0.61 -28.67
N GLY A 9 -3.67 -1.55 -28.15
CA GLY A 9 -3.35 -2.30 -26.94
C GLY A 9 -3.06 -1.39 -25.72
N GLU A 10 -4.12 -0.83 -25.11
CA GLU A 10 -3.98 -0.07 -23.86
C GLU A 10 -3.12 -0.89 -22.91
N ARG A 11 -1.88 -0.46 -22.68
CA ARG A 11 -1.05 -1.01 -21.61
C ARG A 11 -1.80 -0.77 -20.31
N ARG A 12 -2.37 -1.83 -19.77
CA ARG A 12 -3.03 -1.78 -18.46
C ARG A 12 -1.99 -1.36 -17.45
N GLY A 13 -2.39 -0.52 -16.50
CA GLY A 13 -1.56 -0.25 -15.33
C GLY A 13 -1.21 -1.56 -14.61
N ARG A 14 -0.18 -1.55 -13.79
CA ARG A 14 0.27 -2.74 -13.07
C ARG A 14 0.34 -2.48 -11.57
N VAL A 15 -0.18 -3.43 -10.80
CA VAL A 15 -0.01 -3.49 -9.35
C VAL A 15 1.04 -4.56 -9.05
N VAL A 16 2.20 -4.16 -8.57
CA VAL A 16 3.24 -5.07 -8.11
C VAL A 16 2.92 -5.47 -6.67
N LEU A 17 2.49 -6.70 -6.46
CA LEU A 17 2.26 -7.26 -5.13
C LEU A 17 3.54 -7.96 -4.66
N HIS A 18 4.26 -7.29 -3.77
CA HIS A 18 5.47 -7.84 -3.16
C HIS A 18 5.12 -8.82 -2.04
N LEU A 19 5.64 -10.02 -2.15
CA LEU A 19 5.44 -11.13 -1.21
C LEU A 19 6.80 -11.66 -0.76
N THR A 20 6.93 -11.94 0.54
CA THR A 20 8.09 -12.61 1.11
C THR A 20 7.67 -13.88 1.84
N SER A 21 8.61 -14.61 2.41
CA SER A 21 8.36 -15.82 3.19
C SER A 21 7.73 -15.56 4.57
N GLY A 22 7.50 -14.30 4.93
CA GLY A 22 6.75 -13.94 6.12
C GLY A 22 5.31 -14.45 6.10
N HIS A 23 4.53 -14.09 7.10
CA HIS A 23 3.10 -14.36 7.13
C HIS A 23 2.37 -13.11 6.63
N PRO A 24 2.19 -12.95 5.32
CA PRO A 24 1.56 -11.76 4.78
C PRO A 24 0.14 -11.62 5.32
N ASN A 25 -0.23 -10.41 5.66
CA ASN A 25 -1.60 -10.11 6.06
C ASN A 25 -2.55 -10.46 4.90
N ALA A 26 -3.54 -11.30 5.19
CA ALA A 26 -4.56 -11.68 4.20
C ALA A 26 -5.22 -10.46 3.53
N ILE A 27 -5.36 -9.38 4.29
CA ILE A 27 -5.92 -8.11 3.85
C ILE A 27 -5.04 -7.45 2.79
N ALA A 28 -3.71 -7.63 2.83
CA ALA A 28 -2.81 -7.03 1.85
C ALA A 28 -3.05 -7.60 0.44
N ILE A 29 -3.23 -8.91 0.33
CA ILE A 29 -3.53 -9.54 -0.96
C ILE A 29 -4.90 -9.08 -1.47
N GLU A 30 -5.92 -9.06 -0.59
CA GLU A 30 -7.25 -8.59 -0.95
C GLU A 30 -7.22 -7.11 -1.39
N ALA A 31 -6.50 -6.26 -0.67
CA ALA A 31 -6.36 -4.85 -0.99
C ALA A 31 -5.67 -4.63 -2.35
N ALA A 32 -4.61 -5.39 -2.65
CA ALA A 32 -3.93 -5.32 -3.95
C ALA A 32 -4.87 -5.68 -5.10
N VAL A 33 -5.67 -6.75 -4.94
CA VAL A 33 -6.67 -7.16 -5.94
C VAL A 33 -7.72 -6.07 -6.15
N ARG A 34 -8.21 -5.45 -5.06
CA ARG A 34 -9.21 -4.38 -5.13
C ARG A 34 -8.66 -3.11 -5.80
N ILE A 35 -7.43 -2.73 -5.50
CA ILE A 35 -6.77 -1.61 -6.19
C ILE A 35 -6.62 -1.94 -7.68
N ALA A 36 -6.14 -3.14 -8.03
CA ALA A 36 -6.00 -3.54 -9.42
C ALA A 36 -7.35 -3.49 -10.17
N GLN A 37 -8.42 -3.95 -9.54
CA GLN A 37 -9.76 -3.87 -10.09
C GLN A 37 -10.23 -2.42 -10.27
N ALA A 38 -10.04 -1.55 -9.26
CA ALA A 38 -10.46 -0.16 -9.31
C ALA A 38 -9.74 0.65 -10.40
N PHE A 39 -8.48 0.32 -10.66
CA PHE A 39 -7.66 1.01 -11.66
C PHE A 39 -7.56 0.25 -13.00
N ASN A 40 -8.36 -0.81 -13.19
CA ASN A 40 -8.31 -1.67 -14.39
C ASN A 40 -6.88 -2.12 -14.73
N SER A 41 -6.16 -2.55 -13.72
CA SER A 41 -4.75 -2.93 -13.76
C SER A 41 -4.59 -4.45 -13.72
N GLU A 42 -3.44 -4.95 -14.19
CA GLU A 42 -3.01 -6.31 -13.93
C GLU A 42 -2.26 -6.40 -12.59
N ILE A 43 -2.21 -7.58 -11.99
CA ILE A 43 -1.36 -7.84 -10.82
C ILE A 43 -0.12 -8.60 -11.29
N GLU A 44 1.06 -8.13 -10.87
CA GLU A 44 2.27 -8.93 -10.85
C GLU A 44 2.54 -9.37 -9.41
N SER A 45 2.32 -10.66 -9.14
CA SER A 45 2.67 -11.27 -7.86
C SER A 45 4.17 -11.58 -7.86
N LEU A 46 4.93 -10.77 -7.17
CA LEU A 46 6.38 -10.89 -7.05
C LEU A 46 6.72 -11.56 -5.72
N PHE A 47 6.99 -12.87 -5.74
CA PHE A 47 7.52 -13.57 -4.57
C PHE A 47 9.04 -13.49 -4.57
N VAL A 48 9.60 -12.92 -3.49
CA VAL A 48 11.05 -12.75 -3.36
C VAL A 48 11.59 -13.75 -2.34
N GLU A 49 12.46 -14.64 -2.83
CA GLU A 49 13.29 -15.50 -2.00
C GLU A 49 14.51 -14.68 -1.55
N ASP A 50 14.48 -14.24 -0.28
CA ASP A 50 15.53 -13.39 0.29
C ASP A 50 16.89 -14.11 0.33
N LEU A 51 17.86 -13.57 -0.39
CA LEU A 51 19.22 -14.08 -0.44
C LEU A 51 19.87 -14.16 0.93
N GLN A 52 19.56 -13.23 1.84
CA GLN A 52 20.16 -13.20 3.18
C GLN A 52 19.83 -14.46 3.99
N LEU A 53 18.65 -15.06 3.77
CA LEU A 53 18.28 -16.32 4.44
C LEU A 53 19.09 -17.50 3.92
N TYR A 54 19.41 -17.52 2.62
CA TYR A 54 20.28 -18.55 2.03
C TYR A 54 21.71 -18.41 2.51
N ASP A 55 22.20 -17.17 2.60
CA ASP A 55 23.53 -16.87 3.12
C ASP A 55 23.63 -17.27 4.59
N LEU A 56 22.62 -16.92 5.40
CA LEU A 56 22.55 -17.33 6.81
C LEU A 56 22.59 -18.86 6.94
N ALA A 57 21.83 -19.58 6.12
CA ALA A 57 21.78 -21.05 6.15
C ALA A 57 23.10 -21.73 5.71
N SER A 58 24.00 -20.97 5.07
CA SER A 58 25.33 -21.47 4.70
C SER A 58 26.31 -21.54 5.88
N TYR A 59 26.04 -20.83 6.98
CA TYR A 59 26.92 -20.83 8.15
C TYR A 59 26.69 -22.08 9.03
N PRO A 60 27.75 -22.81 9.43
CA PRO A 60 27.64 -24.08 10.19
C PRO A 60 27.08 -23.87 11.61
N PHE A 61 27.09 -22.65 12.11
CA PHE A 61 26.54 -22.29 13.42
C PHE A 61 25.10 -21.76 13.35
N ALA A 62 24.54 -21.57 12.16
CA ALA A 62 23.18 -21.08 12.00
C ALA A 62 22.16 -22.07 12.57
N ARG A 63 21.25 -21.56 13.38
CA ARG A 63 20.23 -22.34 14.03
C ARG A 63 18.87 -21.66 13.91
N GLU A 64 17.88 -22.48 13.69
CA GLU A 64 16.48 -22.07 13.75
C GLU A 64 15.94 -22.35 15.15
N ILE A 65 15.15 -21.44 15.66
CA ILE A 65 14.42 -21.59 16.93
C ILE A 65 12.93 -21.56 16.60
N SER A 66 12.27 -22.71 16.82
CA SER A 66 10.82 -22.81 16.64
C SER A 66 10.05 -22.04 17.72
N LEU A 67 8.76 -21.76 17.49
CA LEU A 67 7.87 -21.14 18.49
C LEU A 67 7.80 -21.95 19.79
N SER A 68 8.08 -23.26 19.75
CA SER A 68 8.17 -24.13 20.93
C SER A 68 9.56 -24.12 21.58
N ALA A 69 10.42 -23.15 21.26
CA ALA A 69 11.79 -22.99 21.73
C ALA A 69 12.72 -24.18 21.41
N ARG A 70 12.36 -25.02 20.45
CA ARG A 70 13.25 -26.08 19.96
C ARG A 70 14.24 -25.52 18.98
N THR A 71 15.51 -25.84 19.14
CA THR A 71 16.60 -25.39 18.30
C THR A 71 17.04 -26.54 17.37
N ARG A 72 17.15 -26.26 16.07
CA ARG A 72 17.73 -27.16 15.08
C ARG A 72 18.78 -26.44 14.24
N ALA A 73 19.69 -27.17 13.61
CA ALA A 73 20.58 -26.59 12.62
C ALA A 73 19.74 -26.10 11.43
N LEU A 74 20.03 -24.89 10.95
CA LEU A 74 19.42 -24.36 9.75
C LEU A 74 20.18 -24.93 8.54
N SER A 75 19.48 -25.62 7.63
CA SER A 75 20.07 -26.12 6.40
C SER A 75 19.57 -25.36 5.19
N ARG A 76 20.40 -25.22 4.17
CA ARG A 76 20.04 -24.55 2.92
C ARG A 76 18.87 -25.25 2.21
N ASP A 77 18.86 -26.58 2.24
CA ASP A 77 17.80 -27.38 1.62
C ASP A 77 16.44 -27.18 2.33
N ASP A 78 16.46 -27.04 3.66
CA ASP A 78 15.25 -26.73 4.43
C ASP A 78 14.72 -25.35 4.07
N VAL A 79 15.58 -24.34 4.02
CA VAL A 79 15.21 -22.96 3.61
C VAL A 79 14.62 -22.97 2.19
N GLU A 80 15.27 -23.64 1.24
CA GLU A 80 14.78 -23.70 -0.15
C GLU A 80 13.42 -24.40 -0.25
N LYS A 81 13.24 -25.49 0.47
CA LYS A 81 11.96 -26.22 0.53
C LYS A 81 10.86 -25.35 1.13
N GLU A 82 11.15 -24.64 2.22
CA GLU A 82 10.19 -23.80 2.92
C GLU A 82 9.80 -22.59 2.07
N MET A 83 10.77 -21.91 1.46
CA MET A 83 10.54 -20.82 0.53
C MET A 83 9.63 -21.22 -0.64
N ARG A 84 9.94 -22.35 -1.27
CA ARG A 84 9.14 -22.88 -2.38
C ARG A 84 7.70 -23.19 -1.96
N LEU A 85 7.50 -23.84 -0.81
CA LEU A 85 6.15 -24.17 -0.31
C LEU A 85 5.37 -22.89 0.05
N CYS A 86 6.01 -21.95 0.72
CA CYS A 86 5.44 -20.65 1.04
C CYS A 86 5.03 -19.90 -0.22
N GLY A 87 5.94 -19.74 -1.18
CA GLY A 87 5.68 -19.06 -2.45
C GLY A 87 4.51 -19.67 -3.21
N GLN A 88 4.46 -21.00 -3.33
CA GLN A 88 3.34 -21.71 -3.97
C GLN A 88 2.01 -21.48 -3.26
N SER A 89 2.01 -21.50 -1.92
CA SER A 89 0.80 -21.23 -1.13
C SER A 89 0.28 -19.82 -1.34
N LEU A 90 1.17 -18.83 -1.29
CA LEU A 90 0.82 -17.42 -1.50
C LEU A 90 0.33 -17.16 -2.92
N GLN A 91 1.02 -17.70 -3.92
CA GLN A 91 0.61 -17.55 -5.32
C GLN A 91 -0.79 -18.12 -5.58
N ARG A 92 -1.09 -19.33 -5.07
CA ARG A 92 -2.45 -19.92 -5.18
C ARG A 92 -3.50 -19.03 -4.55
N ARG A 93 -3.19 -18.38 -3.43
CA ARG A 93 -4.11 -17.46 -2.78
C ARG A 93 -4.37 -16.22 -3.62
N VAL A 94 -3.30 -15.61 -4.18
CA VAL A 94 -3.44 -14.47 -5.09
C VAL A 94 -4.25 -14.86 -6.32
N GLU A 95 -3.96 -16.01 -6.95
CA GLU A 95 -4.71 -16.52 -8.10
C GLU A 95 -6.20 -16.66 -7.81
N THR A 96 -6.55 -17.21 -6.65
CA THR A 96 -7.95 -17.40 -6.26
C THR A 96 -8.68 -16.07 -6.16
N LEU A 97 -8.07 -15.08 -5.50
CA LEU A 97 -8.67 -13.76 -5.31
C LEU A 97 -8.70 -12.95 -6.62
N ALA A 98 -7.63 -12.98 -7.40
CA ALA A 98 -7.55 -12.28 -8.69
C ALA A 98 -8.59 -12.84 -9.68
N ARG A 99 -8.72 -14.17 -9.76
CA ARG A 99 -9.74 -14.83 -10.60
C ARG A 99 -11.15 -14.47 -10.19
N ALA A 100 -11.45 -14.44 -8.88
CA ALA A 100 -12.76 -14.06 -8.36
C ALA A 100 -13.12 -12.59 -8.66
N ALA A 101 -12.12 -11.74 -8.85
CA ALA A 101 -12.27 -10.32 -9.17
C ALA A 101 -12.11 -10.00 -10.67
N ASP A 102 -11.92 -11.01 -11.52
CA ASP A 102 -11.61 -10.86 -12.95
C ASP A 102 -10.39 -9.95 -13.23
N VAL A 103 -9.36 -10.06 -12.40
CA VAL A 103 -8.11 -9.30 -12.50
C VAL A 103 -7.03 -10.17 -13.13
N PRO A 104 -6.39 -9.74 -14.24
CA PRO A 104 -5.28 -10.47 -14.83
C PRO A 104 -4.11 -10.59 -13.86
N LEU A 105 -3.48 -11.76 -13.83
CA LEU A 105 -2.39 -12.06 -12.91
C LEU A 105 -1.17 -12.60 -13.66
N ARG A 106 -0.02 -12.06 -13.35
CA ARG A 106 1.30 -12.64 -13.64
C ARG A 106 1.98 -13.04 -12.34
N ALA A 107 2.57 -14.23 -12.30
CA ALA A 107 3.31 -14.70 -11.14
C ALA A 107 4.81 -14.74 -11.47
N LYS A 108 5.62 -14.12 -10.62
CA LYS A 108 7.08 -14.08 -10.75
C LYS A 108 7.69 -14.50 -9.42
N VAL A 109 8.68 -15.38 -9.47
CA VAL A 109 9.51 -15.75 -8.32
C VAL A 109 10.93 -15.33 -8.64
N VAL A 110 11.55 -14.59 -7.75
CA VAL A 110 12.94 -14.14 -7.90
C VAL A 110 13.73 -14.43 -6.63
N ARG A 111 15.00 -14.70 -6.77
CA ARG A 111 15.95 -14.81 -5.66
C ARG A 111 16.86 -13.61 -5.72
N ASP A 112 16.64 -12.64 -4.83
CA ASP A 112 17.35 -11.36 -4.82
C ASP A 112 17.21 -10.70 -3.44
N ASP A 113 17.82 -9.54 -3.27
CA ASP A 113 17.47 -8.60 -2.20
C ASP A 113 16.03 -8.09 -2.43
N PRO A 114 15.16 -8.08 -1.41
CA PRO A 114 13.75 -7.70 -1.57
C PRO A 114 13.54 -6.30 -2.16
N VAL A 115 14.35 -5.31 -1.75
CA VAL A 115 14.24 -3.93 -2.24
C VAL A 115 14.70 -3.83 -3.69
N GLN A 116 15.79 -4.49 -4.03
CA GLN A 116 16.32 -4.51 -5.41
C GLN A 116 15.39 -5.24 -6.37
N ALA A 117 14.82 -6.37 -5.97
CA ALA A 117 13.83 -7.10 -6.76
C ALA A 117 12.62 -6.23 -7.09
N LEU A 118 12.13 -5.49 -6.09
CA LEU A 118 11.00 -4.59 -6.24
C LEU A 118 11.33 -3.42 -7.17
N ALA A 119 12.50 -2.80 -7.01
CA ALA A 119 12.96 -1.71 -7.87
C ALA A 119 13.06 -2.15 -9.34
N LYS A 120 13.63 -3.33 -9.59
CA LYS A 120 13.72 -3.91 -10.95
C LYS A 120 12.33 -4.14 -11.54
N ALA A 121 11.41 -4.75 -10.78
CA ALA A 121 10.04 -4.97 -11.23
C ALA A 121 9.31 -3.67 -11.58
N CYS A 122 9.50 -2.61 -10.80
CA CYS A 122 8.88 -1.31 -11.06
C CYS A 122 9.50 -0.59 -12.26
N ALA A 123 10.79 -0.80 -12.55
CA ALA A 123 11.46 -0.17 -13.68
C ALA A 123 11.03 -0.74 -15.03
N GLU A 124 10.55 -2.00 -15.09
CA GLU A 124 10.21 -2.68 -16.33
C GLU A 124 9.01 -2.06 -17.07
N ASP A 125 8.03 -1.49 -16.37
CA ASP A 125 6.77 -0.99 -16.96
C ASP A 125 6.24 0.30 -16.29
N GLY A 126 7.09 1.21 -15.76
CA GLY A 126 6.64 2.50 -15.19
C GLY A 126 5.86 3.36 -16.21
N PRO A 127 5.25 4.49 -15.84
CA PRO A 127 5.08 5.15 -14.54
C PRO A 127 3.76 4.82 -13.80
N TRP A 128 2.98 3.83 -14.22
CA TRP A 128 1.63 3.56 -13.71
C TRP A 128 1.57 2.44 -12.66
N ASN A 129 2.70 2.09 -12.10
CA ASN A 129 2.77 1.00 -11.13
C ASN A 129 2.33 1.45 -9.75
N VAL A 130 1.53 0.62 -9.12
CA VAL A 130 1.25 0.68 -7.68
C VAL A 130 1.98 -0.49 -7.03
N VAL A 131 2.75 -0.20 -6.00
CA VAL A 131 3.40 -1.23 -5.19
C VAL A 131 2.55 -1.54 -3.98
N ALA A 132 2.25 -2.82 -3.79
CA ALA A 132 1.53 -3.32 -2.63
C ALA A 132 2.48 -4.16 -1.78
N LEU A 133 2.72 -3.73 -0.55
CA LEU A 133 3.51 -4.47 0.41
C LEU A 133 2.60 -5.35 1.26
N ALA A 134 2.78 -6.66 1.17
CA ALA A 134 1.97 -7.63 1.91
C ALA A 134 2.49 -7.87 3.33
N ASP A 135 3.76 -7.57 3.57
CA ASP A 135 4.39 -7.72 4.86
C ASP A 135 4.42 -6.40 5.63
N ALA A 136 4.22 -6.49 6.93
CA ALA A 136 4.42 -5.36 7.82
C ALA A 136 5.88 -4.88 7.72
N LEU A 137 6.07 -3.58 7.60
CA LEU A 137 7.40 -2.99 7.69
C LEU A 137 8.00 -3.34 9.07
N PRO A 138 9.20 -3.91 9.14
CA PRO A 138 9.83 -4.22 10.42
C PRO A 138 9.96 -2.98 11.30
N PRO A 139 9.94 -3.12 12.63
CA PRO A 139 10.09 -2.00 13.56
C PRO A 139 11.40 -1.23 13.29
N GLY A 140 11.34 0.11 13.27
CA GLY A 140 12.52 0.97 13.11
C GLY A 140 12.82 1.43 11.67
N GLN A 141 11.90 1.25 10.71
CA GLN A 141 12.19 1.48 9.29
C GLN A 141 11.47 2.68 8.64
N GLY A 142 11.20 3.76 9.37
CA GLY A 142 10.76 5.02 8.74
C GLY A 142 11.70 5.47 7.61
N ALA A 143 13.02 5.34 7.82
CA ALA A 143 14.03 5.62 6.80
C ALA A 143 13.91 4.73 5.55
N ARG A 144 13.43 3.48 5.70
CA ARG A 144 13.25 2.57 4.56
C ARG A 144 12.03 2.88 3.71
N LEU A 145 11.03 3.57 4.22
CA LEU A 145 9.90 3.99 3.39
C LEU A 145 10.34 5.05 2.39
N SER A 146 11.10 6.05 2.84
CA SER A 146 11.70 7.06 1.94
C SER A 146 12.66 6.43 0.95
N GLU A 147 13.48 5.49 1.41
CA GLU A 147 14.37 4.71 0.54
C GLU A 147 13.57 3.90 -0.48
N LEU A 148 12.49 3.23 -0.05
CA LEU A 148 11.61 2.48 -0.93
C LEU A 148 10.94 3.39 -1.96
N PHE A 149 10.38 4.54 -1.54
CA PHE A 149 9.79 5.51 -2.47
C PHE A 149 10.81 6.06 -3.47
N ASN A 150 12.06 6.28 -3.04
CA ASN A 150 13.14 6.74 -3.92
C ASN A 150 13.60 5.63 -4.86
N THR A 151 13.67 4.39 -4.38
CA THR A 151 14.13 3.23 -5.15
C THR A 151 13.09 2.80 -6.19
N VAL A 152 11.81 2.89 -5.88
CA VAL A 152 10.71 2.61 -6.82
C VAL A 152 10.29 3.88 -7.58
N ALA A 153 11.26 4.64 -8.05
CA ALA A 153 11.03 5.82 -8.87
C ALA A 153 10.14 5.47 -10.09
N GLY A 154 9.14 6.32 -10.34
CA GLY A 154 8.19 6.10 -11.45
C GLY A 154 6.90 5.38 -11.05
N THR A 155 6.72 4.96 -9.79
CA THR A 155 5.43 4.44 -9.31
C THR A 155 4.45 5.58 -9.01
N THR A 156 3.16 5.32 -9.25
CA THR A 156 2.08 6.26 -8.94
C THR A 156 1.77 6.28 -7.45
N GLY A 157 2.00 5.17 -6.75
CA GLY A 157 1.73 5.09 -5.33
C GLY A 157 2.19 3.79 -4.68
N LEU A 158 2.14 3.79 -3.37
CA LEU A 158 2.52 2.68 -2.51
C LEU A 158 1.35 2.33 -1.59
N MET A 159 0.95 1.06 -1.58
CA MET A 159 -0.04 0.56 -0.65
C MET A 159 0.64 -0.16 0.51
N LEU A 160 0.32 0.26 1.70
CA LEU A 160 0.78 -0.31 2.96
C LEU A 160 -0.38 -0.94 3.71
N VAL A 161 -0.16 -2.11 4.30
CA VAL A 161 -1.16 -2.79 5.11
C VAL A 161 -0.59 -3.09 6.49
N GLY A 162 -1.10 -2.38 7.48
CA GLY A 162 -0.63 -2.50 8.86
C GLY A 162 -1.04 -3.83 9.52
N PRO A 163 -0.42 -4.17 10.66
CA PRO A 163 -0.68 -5.42 11.37
C PRO A 163 -2.11 -5.50 11.93
N MET A 164 -2.73 -4.36 12.19
CA MET A 164 -4.11 -4.27 12.70
C MET A 164 -5.16 -4.21 11.58
N ALA A 165 -4.75 -4.19 10.30
CA ALA A 165 -5.68 -4.15 9.18
C ALA A 165 -6.56 -5.41 9.15
N ARG A 166 -7.88 -5.20 9.14
CA ARG A 166 -8.89 -6.25 9.23
C ARG A 166 -9.92 -6.16 8.11
N ARG A 167 -9.95 -5.04 7.39
CA ARG A 167 -11.00 -4.76 6.40
C ARG A 167 -10.47 -3.99 5.20
N THR A 168 -11.10 -4.24 4.06
CA THR A 168 -10.91 -3.52 2.81
C THR A 168 -12.22 -2.95 2.28
N ARG A 169 -13.30 -3.07 3.07
CA ARG A 169 -14.64 -2.55 2.74
C ARG A 169 -15.01 -1.44 3.70
N GLY A 170 -15.74 -0.46 3.19
CA GLY A 170 -16.16 0.71 3.94
C GLY A 170 -15.91 2.00 3.17
N SER A 171 -15.90 3.13 3.87
CA SER A 171 -15.64 4.44 3.27
C SER A 171 -14.21 4.53 2.75
N ILE A 172 -14.03 5.20 1.61
CA ILE A 172 -12.72 5.58 1.09
C ILE A 172 -12.40 6.95 1.67
N ILE A 173 -11.38 7.01 2.51
CA ILE A 173 -11.02 8.23 3.22
C ILE A 173 -9.84 8.87 2.50
N ALA A 174 -10.05 10.03 1.89
CA ALA A 174 -8.98 10.82 1.29
C ALA A 174 -8.56 11.92 2.27
N VAL A 175 -7.28 11.91 2.66
CA VAL A 175 -6.70 12.91 3.55
C VAL A 175 -6.01 13.96 2.70
N VAL A 176 -6.61 15.14 2.62
CA VAL A 176 -6.16 16.26 1.79
C VAL A 176 -5.47 17.30 2.67
N GLU A 177 -4.26 17.65 2.31
CA GLU A 177 -3.40 18.59 3.02
C GLU A 177 -3.14 19.84 2.19
N THR A 178 -3.17 19.71 0.86
CA THR A 178 -3.00 20.79 -0.09
C THR A 178 -3.98 20.65 -1.25
N PRO A 179 -4.41 21.77 -1.86
CA PRO A 179 -5.39 21.75 -2.97
C PRO A 179 -4.88 21.01 -4.22
N GLU A 180 -3.56 21.00 -4.45
CA GLU A 180 -2.96 20.37 -5.63
C GLU A 180 -3.23 18.87 -5.66
N HIS A 181 -3.29 18.21 -4.49
CA HIS A 181 -3.51 16.78 -4.38
C HIS A 181 -5.00 16.40 -4.37
N LEU A 182 -5.91 17.37 -4.20
CA LEU A 182 -7.35 17.12 -4.09
C LEU A 182 -7.89 16.34 -5.30
N GLN A 183 -7.68 16.84 -6.51
CA GLN A 183 -8.25 16.26 -7.72
C GLN A 183 -7.71 14.82 -8.03
N PRO A 184 -6.40 14.55 -7.93
CA PRO A 184 -5.89 13.17 -8.05
C PRO A 184 -6.47 12.23 -7.01
N MET A 185 -6.55 12.65 -5.74
CA MET A 185 -7.07 11.83 -4.64
C MET A 185 -8.56 11.56 -4.79
N LEU A 186 -9.35 12.55 -5.21
CA LEU A 186 -10.77 12.37 -5.49
C LEU A 186 -11.01 11.36 -6.59
N ARG A 187 -10.31 11.49 -7.73
CA ARG A 187 -10.41 10.53 -8.83
C ARG A 187 -10.05 9.12 -8.41
N ALA A 188 -9.01 8.96 -7.59
CA ALA A 188 -8.62 7.67 -7.03
C ALA A 188 -9.71 7.14 -6.09
N GLY A 189 -10.18 7.97 -5.16
CA GLY A 189 -11.23 7.64 -4.20
C GLY A 189 -12.54 7.23 -4.87
N GLU A 190 -13.00 7.96 -5.87
CA GLU A 190 -14.22 7.66 -6.63
C GLU A 190 -14.12 6.35 -7.41
N ARG A 191 -12.96 6.06 -8.03
CA ARG A 191 -12.71 4.78 -8.70
C ARG A 191 -12.78 3.62 -7.71
N MET A 192 -12.13 3.77 -6.57
CA MET A 192 -12.15 2.77 -5.51
C MET A 192 -13.57 2.60 -4.93
N ALA A 193 -14.26 3.70 -4.62
CA ALA A 193 -15.62 3.66 -4.08
C ALA A 193 -16.60 2.95 -5.04
N ARG A 194 -16.46 3.15 -6.35
CA ARG A 194 -17.29 2.49 -7.37
C ARG A 194 -17.15 0.96 -7.35
N VAL A 195 -15.93 0.46 -7.13
CA VAL A 195 -15.65 -0.98 -7.07
C VAL A 195 -16.01 -1.56 -5.71
N LEU A 196 -15.75 -0.81 -4.64
CA LEU A 196 -15.90 -1.29 -3.26
C LEU A 196 -17.31 -1.07 -2.70
N GLY A 197 -18.13 -0.25 -3.37
CA GLY A 197 -19.49 0.09 -2.93
C GLY A 197 -19.51 1.03 -1.71
N GLY A 198 -18.42 1.76 -1.44
CA GLY A 198 -18.31 2.73 -0.35
C GLY A 198 -18.59 4.17 -0.78
N GLU A 199 -18.65 5.07 0.19
CA GLU A 199 -18.64 6.53 -0.04
C GLU A 199 -17.20 7.07 0.04
N VAL A 200 -16.97 8.23 -0.59
CA VAL A 200 -15.72 8.99 -0.40
C VAL A 200 -15.93 10.03 0.69
N VAL A 201 -15.04 10.00 1.68
CA VAL A 201 -15.01 10.98 2.77
C VAL A 201 -13.68 11.74 2.68
N LEU A 202 -13.75 13.05 2.69
CA LEU A 202 -12.56 13.90 2.72
C LEU A 202 -12.26 14.32 4.16
N ILE A 203 -11.02 14.11 4.58
CA ILE A 203 -10.47 14.69 5.79
C ILE A 203 -9.49 15.77 5.35
N MET A 204 -9.79 17.02 5.69
CA MET A 204 -8.86 18.14 5.50
C MET A 204 -7.91 18.15 6.70
N LEU A 205 -6.63 17.92 6.44
CA LEU A 205 -5.58 17.88 7.44
C LEU A 205 -4.77 19.16 7.37
N SER A 206 -4.72 19.90 8.48
CA SER A 206 -4.01 21.16 8.60
C SER A 206 -3.14 21.19 9.87
N ASP A 207 -2.13 22.05 9.88
CA ASP A 207 -1.24 22.27 11.02
C ASP A 207 -1.63 23.51 11.85
N SER A 208 -2.49 24.38 11.30
CA SER A 208 -2.92 25.61 11.93
C SER A 208 -4.34 26.01 11.52
N GLN A 209 -4.97 26.90 12.29
CA GLN A 209 -6.31 27.37 11.97
C GLN A 209 -6.35 28.16 10.65
N SER A 210 -5.34 28.96 10.37
CA SER A 210 -5.27 29.72 9.11
C SER A 210 -5.13 28.81 7.88
N SER A 211 -4.35 27.74 8.00
CA SER A 211 -4.23 26.71 6.95
C SER A 211 -5.56 25.98 6.74
N ASP A 212 -6.29 25.70 7.84
CA ASP A 212 -7.58 25.02 7.79
C ASP A 212 -8.64 25.84 7.04
N GLU A 213 -8.81 27.14 7.40
CA GLU A 213 -9.74 28.04 6.74
C GLU A 213 -9.42 28.22 5.24
N TRP A 214 -8.14 28.35 4.92
CA TRP A 214 -7.69 28.47 3.54
C TRP A 214 -7.95 27.19 2.75
N LEU A 215 -7.60 26.03 3.29
CA LEU A 215 -7.81 24.74 2.64
C LEU A 215 -9.30 24.45 2.43
N ASP A 216 -10.15 24.73 3.43
CA ASP A 216 -11.61 24.59 3.32
C ASP A 216 -12.15 25.41 2.14
N GLY A 217 -11.75 26.68 2.05
CA GLY A 217 -12.15 27.54 0.93
C GLY A 217 -11.75 26.97 -0.44
N GLN A 218 -10.53 26.47 -0.59
CA GLN A 218 -10.05 25.88 -1.84
C GLN A 218 -10.76 24.55 -2.17
N VAL A 219 -10.98 23.72 -1.18
CA VAL A 219 -11.68 22.43 -1.36
C VAL A 219 -13.13 22.66 -1.78
N ARG A 220 -13.85 23.57 -1.10
CA ARG A 220 -15.24 23.92 -1.47
C ARG A 220 -15.34 24.50 -2.86
N LEU A 221 -14.40 25.37 -3.23
CA LEU A 221 -14.35 25.95 -4.58
C LEU A 221 -14.14 24.86 -5.65
N ALA A 222 -13.24 23.92 -5.39
CA ALA A 222 -12.92 22.82 -6.30
C ALA A 222 -14.04 21.77 -6.43
N LEU A 223 -14.78 21.52 -5.36
CA LEU A 223 -15.89 20.56 -5.33
C LEU A 223 -17.19 21.14 -5.91
N GLY A 224 -17.33 22.48 -5.89
CA GLY A 224 -18.55 23.16 -6.25
C GLY A 224 -19.66 23.06 -5.18
N GLU A 225 -20.65 23.95 -5.27
CA GLU A 225 -21.72 24.08 -4.26
C GLU A 225 -22.66 22.86 -4.15
N GLN A 226 -22.70 22.00 -5.16
CA GLN A 226 -23.60 20.85 -5.21
C GLN A 226 -22.98 19.54 -4.70
N SER A 227 -21.75 19.59 -4.24
CA SER A 227 -21.07 18.38 -3.74
C SER A 227 -21.73 17.89 -2.46
N ARG A 228 -22.22 16.64 -2.49
CA ARG A 228 -22.75 15.92 -1.30
C ARG A 228 -21.65 15.17 -0.53
N MET A 229 -20.40 15.48 -0.83
CA MET A 229 -19.27 14.79 -0.23
C MET A 229 -19.12 15.20 1.24
N ARG A 230 -18.85 14.21 2.09
CA ARG A 230 -18.65 14.46 3.52
C ARG A 230 -17.26 15.04 3.75
N LEU A 231 -17.20 16.25 4.28
CA LEU A 231 -15.97 16.96 4.63
C LEU A 231 -15.78 16.94 6.15
N LEU A 232 -14.57 16.63 6.58
CA LEU A 232 -14.17 16.67 7.99
C LEU A 232 -12.87 17.44 8.13
N HIS A 233 -12.77 18.25 9.16
CA HIS A 233 -11.57 19.00 9.51
C HIS A 233 -10.81 18.28 10.61
N TYR A 234 -9.52 18.15 10.45
CA TYR A 234 -8.65 17.55 11.43
C TYR A 234 -7.34 18.32 11.56
N ARG A 235 -7.02 18.80 12.76
CA ARG A 235 -5.77 19.54 13.00
C ARG A 235 -4.75 18.68 13.70
N THR A 236 -3.52 18.67 13.17
CA THR A 236 -2.40 17.86 13.69
C THR A 236 -1.81 18.42 14.97
N ASP A 237 -1.95 19.74 15.21
CA ASP A 237 -1.46 20.41 16.42
C ASP A 237 -2.09 19.91 17.73
N GLN A 238 -3.25 19.27 17.61
CA GLN A 238 -4.07 18.86 18.76
C GLN A 238 -4.14 17.35 18.98
N SER A 239 -3.56 16.54 18.09
CA SER A 239 -3.86 15.11 18.12
C SER A 239 -2.71 14.24 17.61
N ALA A 240 -2.41 13.19 18.37
CA ALA A 240 -1.48 12.16 17.94
C ALA A 240 -2.00 11.39 16.70
N PRO A 241 -1.14 10.78 15.86
CA PRO A 241 -1.52 9.94 14.72
C PRO A 241 -2.54 8.85 15.06
N ALA A 242 -2.49 8.32 16.28
CA ALA A 242 -3.46 7.35 16.80
C ALA A 242 -4.89 7.93 16.89
N ALA A 243 -5.05 9.23 17.17
CA ALA A 243 -6.36 9.86 17.22
C ALA A 243 -6.98 10.01 15.81
N LEU A 244 -6.18 10.28 14.79
CA LEU A 244 -6.65 10.25 13.40
C LEU A 244 -7.07 8.84 12.98
N ALA A 245 -6.31 7.80 13.37
CA ALA A 245 -6.69 6.41 13.13
C ALA A 245 -8.04 6.06 13.78
N GLU A 246 -8.32 6.59 14.98
CA GLU A 246 -9.62 6.44 15.65
C GLU A 246 -10.76 7.13 14.89
N VAL A 247 -10.54 8.33 14.35
CA VAL A 247 -11.51 9.01 13.47
C VAL A 247 -11.79 8.16 12.23
N ILE A 248 -10.76 7.65 11.57
CA ILE A 248 -10.86 6.77 10.40
C ILE A 248 -11.66 5.50 10.76
N ARG A 249 -11.41 4.92 11.93
CA ARG A 249 -12.15 3.76 12.41
C ARG A 249 -13.64 4.05 12.61
N ARG A 250 -13.99 5.19 13.22
CA ARG A 250 -15.38 5.63 13.41
C ARG A 250 -16.12 5.91 12.11
N LEU A 251 -15.39 6.32 11.07
CA LEU A 251 -15.93 6.50 9.73
C LEU A 251 -16.08 5.19 8.95
N ASN A 252 -15.80 4.05 9.60
CA ASN A 252 -15.77 2.74 8.95
C ASN A 252 -14.86 2.72 7.71
N GLY A 253 -13.66 3.27 7.83
CA GLY A 253 -12.70 3.35 6.73
C GLY A 253 -12.33 1.98 6.17
N GLY A 254 -12.50 1.81 4.88
CA GLY A 254 -12.06 0.62 4.13
C GLY A 254 -10.70 0.81 3.48
N PHE A 255 -10.38 2.05 3.10
CA PHE A 255 -9.09 2.49 2.60
C PHE A 255 -8.83 3.94 3.02
N VAL A 256 -7.57 4.26 3.26
CA VAL A 256 -7.08 5.63 3.43
C VAL A 256 -6.22 5.98 2.22
N ILE A 257 -6.45 7.15 1.63
CA ILE A 257 -5.61 7.72 0.58
C ILE A 257 -4.92 8.94 1.18
N GLY A 258 -3.60 8.99 1.10
CA GLY A 258 -2.78 10.11 1.56
C GLY A 258 -1.69 10.45 0.55
N HIS A 259 -0.99 11.54 0.81
CA HIS A 259 0.17 11.97 0.04
C HIS A 259 1.45 11.64 0.81
N PHE A 260 2.47 11.15 0.10
CA PHE A 260 3.80 10.93 0.68
C PHE A 260 4.58 12.24 0.76
N GLY A 261 5.17 12.52 1.89
CA GLY A 261 5.90 13.77 2.16
C GLY A 261 5.02 14.89 2.71
N GLY A 262 3.75 14.62 3.01
CA GLY A 262 2.83 15.56 3.63
C GLY A 262 2.78 15.48 5.16
N LEU A 263 1.75 16.07 5.75
CA LEU A 263 1.54 16.08 7.21
C LEU A 263 1.16 14.69 7.75
N LEU A 264 0.35 13.94 6.98
CA LEU A 264 -0.04 12.58 7.36
C LEU A 264 1.15 11.63 7.37
N VAL A 265 2.00 11.75 6.36
CA VAL A 265 3.13 10.86 6.10
C VAL A 265 4.36 11.71 5.75
N PRO A 266 5.02 12.32 6.75
CA PRO A 266 6.24 13.09 6.49
C PRO A 266 7.32 12.21 5.87
N ALA A 267 8.09 12.78 4.93
CA ALA A 267 9.14 12.04 4.23
C ALA A 267 10.20 11.44 5.19
N ASP A 268 10.49 12.16 6.28
CA ASP A 268 11.45 11.75 7.33
C ASP A 268 10.73 11.31 8.62
N GLY A 269 9.40 11.19 8.59
CA GLY A 269 8.58 10.90 9.77
C GLY A 269 8.50 9.42 10.13
N ASP A 270 8.20 9.15 11.38
CA ASP A 270 7.88 7.80 11.85
C ASP A 270 6.38 7.52 11.65
N LEU A 271 6.08 6.66 10.67
CA LEU A 271 4.72 6.22 10.38
C LEU A 271 4.18 5.18 11.34
N ARG A 272 4.99 4.71 12.26
CA ARG A 272 4.70 3.53 13.07
C ARG A 272 3.38 3.66 13.81
N ASP A 273 3.15 4.80 14.45
CA ASP A 273 1.96 5.01 15.27
C ASP A 273 0.68 5.02 14.43
N LEU A 274 0.69 5.67 13.28
CA LEU A 274 -0.43 5.65 12.35
C LEU A 274 -0.62 4.26 11.75
N PHE A 275 0.45 3.68 11.22
CA PHE A 275 0.43 2.41 10.50
C PHE A 275 -0.01 1.24 11.39
N THR A 276 0.42 1.22 12.66
CA THR A 276 0.01 0.18 13.61
C THR A 276 -1.40 0.37 14.14
N ALA A 277 -1.93 1.60 14.12
CA ALA A 277 -3.28 1.90 14.59
C ALA A 277 -4.37 1.76 13.51
N LEU A 278 -3.99 1.80 12.22
CA LEU A 278 -4.94 1.67 11.12
C LEU A 278 -5.48 0.24 10.98
N GLU A 279 -6.80 0.12 10.91
CA GLU A 279 -7.51 -1.15 10.66
C GLU A 279 -7.79 -1.43 9.17
N CYS A 280 -7.35 -0.56 8.29
CA CYS A 280 -7.54 -0.65 6.85
C CYS A 280 -6.24 -0.28 6.10
N PRO A 281 -6.12 -0.64 4.81
CA PRO A 281 -4.98 -0.28 3.99
C PRO A 281 -4.78 1.22 3.83
N LEU A 282 -3.52 1.65 3.78
CA LEU A 282 -3.09 3.01 3.48
C LEU A 282 -2.50 3.04 2.08
N PHE A 283 -3.09 3.82 1.19
CA PHE A 283 -2.61 4.06 -0.16
C PHE A 283 -1.96 5.45 -0.23
N LEU A 284 -0.65 5.48 -0.37
CA LEU A 284 0.13 6.71 -0.49
C LEU A 284 0.35 7.03 -1.95
N MET A 285 -0.14 8.18 -2.38
CA MET A 285 0.09 8.73 -3.72
C MET A 285 1.36 9.58 -3.72
N ARG A 286 2.02 9.61 -4.88
CA ARG A 286 3.18 10.47 -5.12
C ARG A 286 2.72 11.80 -5.69
#